data_b6e1204baf19569a794e5400cd6fd214
#
_entry.id   b6e1204baf19569a794e5400cd6fd214
#
_cell.length_a   1.000
_cell.length_b   1.000
_cell.length_c   1.000
_cell.angle_alpha   90.00
_cell.angle_beta   90.00
_cell.angle_gamma   90.00
#
_symmetry.space_group_name_H-M   'P 1'
#
loop_
_entity.id
_entity.type
_entity.pdbx_description
1 polymer ?
#
loop_
_entity_poly.entity_id
_entity_poly.type
_entity_poly.pdbx_seq_one_letter_code
_entity_poly.pdbx_strand_id
1 'polypeptide(L)'
;CIAGTLSFNGQRCTALKILYVHESISEEFNKRFCEKVDAMKFGNPWEEGVKLTPLPEPNKPAYIQGLIEDAEAKGAKILNSKGGQISDNYIFPAVLYPVTKDMEVYKEEQFGPVIPIITFTDVQQVLDDMAESNYGQQVSVFGQDADTLAPLFDVLVNLVCRVNLNSSCQRGPDVFPFTGRKDSAFSTLSVRDALRSFSIRTFVATKENEGNKAILKDLLESSKSNFISTEYLL
;
A
#
# COMPACT_ATOMS: atom_id res chain seq x y z
N CYS A 1 -5.78 -0.61 -11.20
CA CYS A 1 -5.31 0.69 -10.70
C CYS A 1 -6.45 1.53 -10.08
N ILE A 2 -7.60 1.76 -10.73
CA ILE A 2 -8.71 2.60 -10.20
C ILE A 2 -9.10 2.24 -8.75
N ALA A 3 -9.40 0.98 -8.48
CA ALA A 3 -9.75 0.55 -7.11
C ALA A 3 -8.59 0.71 -6.12
N GLY A 4 -7.35 0.55 -6.60
CA GLY A 4 -6.15 0.71 -5.78
C GLY A 4 -5.88 2.15 -5.38
N THR A 5 -6.19 3.12 -6.26
CA THR A 5 -5.99 4.55 -6.01
C THR A 5 -7.16 5.23 -5.32
N LEU A 6 -8.41 4.87 -5.69
CA LEU A 6 -9.60 5.68 -5.36
C LEU A 6 -10.63 4.99 -4.47
N SER A 7 -10.49 3.70 -4.13
CA SER A 7 -11.37 3.14 -3.11
C SER A 7 -11.23 3.90 -1.79
N PHE A 8 -12.35 4.18 -1.13
CA PHE A 8 -12.42 5.05 0.06
C PHE A 8 -11.78 6.44 -0.17
N ASN A 9 -12.00 7.03 -1.35
CA ASN A 9 -11.42 8.32 -1.76
C ASN A 9 -9.87 8.35 -1.77
N GLY A 10 -9.19 7.20 -1.87
CA GLY A 10 -7.75 7.11 -1.68
C GLY A 10 -7.28 7.26 -0.23
N GLN A 11 -8.21 7.31 0.73
CA GLN A 11 -7.90 7.45 2.16
C GLN A 11 -7.72 6.07 2.84
N ARG A 12 -6.74 5.33 2.37
CA ARG A 12 -6.32 4.03 2.92
C ARG A 12 -4.81 3.95 2.99
N CYS A 13 -4.29 3.29 4.02
CA CYS A 13 -2.86 2.98 4.12
C CYS A 13 -2.34 2.08 2.97
N THR A 14 -3.22 1.38 2.27
CA THR A 14 -2.89 0.56 1.08
C THR A 14 -3.30 1.21 -0.23
N ALA A 15 -3.69 2.49 -0.24
CA ALA A 15 -3.92 3.22 -1.48
C ALA A 15 -2.62 3.37 -2.26
N LEU A 16 -2.70 3.23 -3.58
CA LEU A 16 -1.53 3.42 -4.43
C LEU A 16 -1.14 4.91 -4.43
N LYS A 17 0.05 5.19 -3.96
CA LYS A 17 0.60 6.55 -3.86
C LYS A 17 0.98 7.11 -5.24
N ILE A 18 1.68 6.32 -6.05
CA ILE A 18 2.19 6.69 -7.36
C ILE A 18 1.92 5.53 -8.33
N LEU A 19 1.55 5.86 -9.57
CA LEU A 19 1.46 4.94 -10.68
C LEU A 19 2.67 5.12 -11.60
N TYR A 20 3.53 4.13 -11.66
CA TYR A 20 4.59 4.05 -12.65
C TYR A 20 4.07 3.31 -13.88
N VAL A 21 4.12 3.95 -15.03
CA VAL A 21 3.58 3.43 -16.30
C VAL A 21 4.69 3.39 -17.34
N HIS A 22 4.91 2.24 -17.97
CA HIS A 22 5.91 2.14 -19.01
C HIS A 22 5.57 3.05 -20.18
N GLU A 23 6.55 3.76 -20.74
CA GLU A 23 6.35 4.79 -21.75
C GLU A 23 5.55 4.29 -22.96
N SER A 24 5.81 3.04 -23.40
CA SER A 24 5.16 2.45 -24.58
C SER A 24 3.64 2.32 -24.47
N ILE A 25 3.08 2.37 -23.26
CA ILE A 25 1.63 2.25 -23.03
C ILE A 25 1.04 3.49 -22.33
N SER A 26 1.85 4.49 -22.03
CA SER A 26 1.47 5.59 -21.15
C SER A 26 0.32 6.44 -21.72
N GLU A 27 0.30 6.71 -23.01
CA GLU A 27 -0.76 7.48 -23.66
C GLU A 27 -2.12 6.78 -23.54
N GLU A 28 -2.19 5.51 -23.93
CA GLU A 28 -3.42 4.72 -23.89
C GLU A 28 -3.85 4.45 -22.44
N PHE A 29 -2.89 4.21 -21.54
CA PHE A 29 -3.17 4.04 -20.11
C PHE A 29 -3.80 5.30 -19.53
N ASN A 30 -3.18 6.47 -19.74
CA ASN A 30 -3.66 7.75 -19.23
C ASN A 30 -5.07 8.06 -19.74
N LYS A 31 -5.31 7.88 -21.03
CA LYS A 31 -6.63 8.06 -21.64
C LYS A 31 -7.69 7.18 -20.95
N ARG A 32 -7.48 5.86 -20.92
CA ARG A 32 -8.43 4.92 -20.32
C ARG A 32 -8.62 5.13 -18.82
N PHE A 33 -7.54 5.52 -18.14
CA PHE A 33 -7.59 5.79 -16.70
C PHE A 33 -8.47 7.02 -16.41
N CYS A 34 -8.26 8.13 -17.13
CA CYS A 34 -9.04 9.34 -17.01
C CYS A 34 -10.54 9.12 -17.35
N GLU A 35 -10.84 8.40 -18.43
CA GLU A 35 -12.22 8.04 -18.78
C GLU A 35 -12.93 7.31 -17.63
N LYS A 36 -12.24 6.39 -16.95
CA LYS A 36 -12.81 5.66 -15.81
C LYS A 36 -12.93 6.52 -14.56
N VAL A 37 -11.99 7.44 -14.32
CA VAL A 37 -12.07 8.39 -13.20
C VAL A 37 -13.26 9.35 -13.42
N ASP A 38 -13.39 9.92 -14.61
CA ASP A 38 -14.46 10.86 -14.95
C ASP A 38 -15.87 10.22 -14.92
N ALA A 39 -15.94 8.91 -15.14
CA ALA A 39 -17.18 8.14 -15.04
C ALA A 39 -17.58 7.76 -13.60
N MET A 40 -16.74 8.03 -12.60
CA MET A 40 -17.06 7.69 -11.20
C MET A 40 -18.18 8.57 -10.66
N LYS A 41 -19.15 7.95 -10.00
CA LYS A 41 -20.28 8.65 -9.39
C LYS A 41 -19.86 9.25 -8.04
N PHE A 42 -20.11 10.54 -7.92
CA PHE A 42 -20.04 11.31 -6.68
C PHE A 42 -21.38 11.32 -5.97
N GLY A 43 -21.36 11.33 -4.66
CA GLY A 43 -22.58 11.44 -3.85
C GLY A 43 -22.37 11.03 -2.41
N ASN A 44 -23.47 10.80 -1.72
CA ASN A 44 -23.43 10.33 -0.34
C ASN A 44 -23.17 8.81 -0.27
N PRO A 45 -22.55 8.31 0.79
CA PRO A 45 -22.14 6.90 0.89
C PRO A 45 -23.30 5.89 0.87
N TRP A 46 -24.52 6.31 1.15
CA TRP A 46 -25.73 5.46 1.10
C TRP A 46 -26.43 5.45 -0.27
N GLU A 47 -25.97 6.25 -1.22
CA GLU A 47 -26.55 6.29 -2.56
C GLU A 47 -25.99 5.16 -3.43
N GLU A 48 -26.86 4.54 -4.20
CA GLU A 48 -26.46 3.42 -5.06
C GLU A 48 -25.45 3.84 -6.14
N GLY A 49 -24.39 3.05 -6.29
CA GLY A 49 -23.36 3.23 -7.30
C GLY A 49 -22.36 4.35 -7.00
N VAL A 50 -22.50 5.06 -5.89
CA VAL A 50 -21.52 6.08 -5.45
C VAL A 50 -20.21 5.40 -5.09
N LYS A 51 -19.10 6.00 -5.56
CA LYS A 51 -17.73 5.54 -5.33
C LYS A 51 -16.86 6.61 -4.69
N LEU A 52 -17.25 7.87 -4.84
CA LEU A 52 -16.54 9.03 -4.30
C LEU A 52 -17.49 9.79 -3.39
N THR A 53 -17.06 10.10 -2.19
CA THR A 53 -17.87 10.68 -1.12
C THR A 53 -17.19 11.93 -0.56
N PRO A 54 -17.89 12.76 0.24
CA PRO A 54 -17.24 13.85 0.95
C PRO A 54 -16.05 13.34 1.77
N LEU A 55 -14.99 14.14 1.86
CA LEU A 55 -13.87 13.83 2.74
C LEU A 55 -14.25 14.16 4.19
N PRO A 56 -13.91 13.29 5.16
CA PRO A 56 -14.30 13.49 6.55
C PRO A 56 -13.60 14.68 7.23
N GLU A 57 -12.36 15.00 6.79
CA GLU A 57 -11.63 16.11 7.36
C GLU A 57 -11.94 17.42 6.60
N PRO A 58 -12.41 18.48 7.30
CA PRO A 58 -12.80 19.74 6.65
C PRO A 58 -11.69 20.41 5.85
N ASN A 59 -10.44 20.29 6.31
CA ASN A 59 -9.28 20.91 5.66
C ASN A 59 -8.63 20.03 4.58
N LYS A 60 -9.09 18.81 4.39
CA LYS A 60 -8.47 17.88 3.46
C LYS A 60 -8.56 18.30 1.99
N PRO A 61 -9.70 18.84 1.51
CA PRO A 61 -9.76 19.37 0.15
C PRO A 61 -8.72 20.47 -0.12
N ALA A 62 -8.52 21.40 0.81
CA ALA A 62 -7.52 22.46 0.67
C ALA A 62 -6.08 21.91 0.68
N TYR A 63 -5.79 20.91 1.51
CA TYR A 63 -4.49 20.23 1.50
C TYR A 63 -4.23 19.54 0.15
N ILE A 64 -5.19 18.80 -0.38
CA ILE A 64 -5.07 18.12 -1.68
C ILE A 64 -4.92 19.17 -2.80
N GLN A 65 -5.67 20.28 -2.73
CA GLN A 65 -5.54 21.36 -3.70
C GLN A 65 -4.12 21.96 -3.69
N GLY A 66 -3.52 22.15 -2.53
CA GLY A 66 -2.13 22.62 -2.43
C GLY A 66 -1.12 21.69 -3.11
N LEU A 67 -1.30 20.35 -2.98
CA LEU A 67 -0.47 19.38 -3.70
C LEU A 67 -0.65 19.46 -5.22
N ILE A 68 -1.88 19.71 -5.69
CA ILE A 68 -2.18 19.87 -7.11
C ILE A 68 -1.52 21.16 -7.64
N GLU A 69 -1.69 22.27 -6.94
CA GLU A 69 -1.12 23.57 -7.33
C GLU A 69 0.42 23.55 -7.37
N ASP A 70 1.06 22.90 -6.38
CA ASP A 70 2.52 22.69 -6.39
C ASP A 70 2.95 21.89 -7.62
N ALA A 71 2.24 20.81 -7.93
CA ALA A 71 2.55 19.96 -9.08
C ALA A 71 2.35 20.71 -10.41
N GLU A 72 1.26 21.48 -10.58
CA GLU A 72 1.01 22.29 -11.78
C GLU A 72 2.07 23.40 -11.95
N ALA A 73 2.45 24.08 -10.86
CA ALA A 73 3.52 25.07 -10.87
C ALA A 73 4.87 24.50 -11.31
N LYS A 74 5.11 23.21 -11.09
CA LYS A 74 6.31 22.47 -11.49
C LYS A 74 6.16 21.72 -12.81
N GLY A 75 5.06 21.92 -13.55
CA GLY A 75 4.87 21.44 -14.93
C GLY A 75 3.98 20.22 -15.10
N ALA A 76 3.40 19.67 -14.03
CA ALA A 76 2.36 18.66 -14.18
C ALA A 76 1.07 19.27 -14.74
N LYS A 77 0.23 18.41 -15.31
CA LYS A 77 -1.11 18.78 -15.81
C LYS A 77 -2.14 17.85 -15.22
N ILE A 78 -3.33 18.38 -14.94
CA ILE A 78 -4.51 17.59 -14.64
C ILE A 78 -5.03 17.01 -15.95
N LEU A 79 -5.04 15.68 -16.08
CA LEU A 79 -5.43 15.00 -17.33
C LEU A 79 -6.92 14.80 -17.47
N ASN A 80 -7.65 14.64 -16.38
CA ASN A 80 -9.07 14.34 -16.39
C ASN A 80 -9.93 15.61 -16.27
N SER A 81 -11.18 15.54 -16.75
CA SER A 81 -11.99 16.73 -17.06
C SER A 81 -12.41 17.56 -15.85
N LYS A 82 -12.58 16.94 -14.69
CA LYS A 82 -13.04 17.59 -13.44
C LYS A 82 -12.00 17.57 -12.32
N GLY A 83 -10.79 17.12 -12.62
CA GLY A 83 -9.77 16.92 -11.61
C GLY A 83 -9.53 18.16 -10.76
N GLY A 84 -9.46 17.97 -9.45
CA GLY A 84 -9.20 19.06 -8.50
C GLY A 84 -10.36 20.02 -8.22
N GLN A 85 -11.50 19.89 -8.89
CA GLN A 85 -12.68 20.72 -8.58
C GLN A 85 -13.19 20.44 -7.18
N ILE A 86 -13.41 21.48 -6.39
CA ILE A 86 -13.89 21.39 -5.01
C ILE A 86 -15.35 21.86 -4.94
N SER A 87 -16.16 21.14 -4.17
CA SER A 87 -17.49 21.56 -3.75
C SER A 87 -17.71 21.11 -2.30
N ASP A 88 -17.69 22.04 -1.38
CA ASP A 88 -17.68 21.79 0.07
C ASP A 88 -16.53 20.83 0.46
N ASN A 89 -16.84 19.68 1.07
CA ASN A 89 -15.87 18.65 1.42
C ASN A 89 -15.65 17.61 0.31
N TYR A 90 -16.18 17.82 -0.87
CA TYR A 90 -15.86 17.01 -2.05
C TYR A 90 -14.67 17.60 -2.79
N ILE A 91 -13.78 16.75 -3.25
CA ILE A 91 -12.80 17.09 -4.28
C ILE A 91 -12.82 16.00 -5.35
N PHE A 92 -12.92 16.42 -6.61
CA PHE A 92 -12.84 15.47 -7.73
C PHE A 92 -11.42 14.93 -7.86
N PRO A 93 -11.25 13.60 -8.04
CA PRO A 93 -9.94 13.01 -8.20
C PRO A 93 -9.16 13.70 -9.32
N ALA A 94 -7.95 14.14 -9.00
CA ALA A 94 -7.05 14.75 -9.98
C ALA A 94 -6.00 13.72 -10.44
N VAL A 95 -5.96 13.45 -11.74
CA VAL A 95 -4.92 12.63 -12.36
C VAL A 95 -3.82 13.56 -12.85
N LEU A 96 -2.65 13.51 -12.20
CA LEU A 96 -1.52 14.40 -12.47
C LEU A 96 -0.45 13.72 -13.32
N TYR A 97 -0.03 14.36 -14.42
CA TYR A 97 1.02 13.87 -15.30
C TYR A 97 1.70 15.02 -16.08
N PRO A 98 3.01 14.94 -16.35
CA PRO A 98 3.98 14.06 -15.70
C PRO A 98 4.28 14.55 -14.29
N VAL A 99 4.50 13.61 -13.36
CA VAL A 99 4.96 13.94 -12.00
C VAL A 99 6.46 13.70 -11.90
N THR A 100 7.15 14.58 -11.17
CA THR A 100 8.60 14.55 -10.98
C THR A 100 8.96 14.55 -9.48
N LYS A 101 10.21 14.18 -9.15
CA LYS A 101 10.69 14.01 -7.76
C LYS A 101 10.69 15.30 -6.92
N ASP A 102 10.70 16.47 -7.54
CA ASP A 102 10.69 17.78 -6.86
C ASP A 102 9.29 18.22 -6.42
N MET A 103 8.24 17.58 -6.91
CA MET A 103 6.85 17.87 -6.56
C MET A 103 6.49 17.31 -5.16
N GLU A 104 5.70 18.06 -4.39
CA GLU A 104 5.27 17.60 -3.06
C GLU A 104 4.41 16.33 -3.14
N VAL A 105 3.54 16.20 -4.13
CA VAL A 105 2.71 15.02 -4.35
C VAL A 105 3.54 13.73 -4.59
N TYR A 106 4.81 13.85 -5.02
CA TYR A 106 5.72 12.72 -5.12
C TYR A 106 6.21 12.26 -3.74
N LYS A 107 6.50 13.20 -2.83
CA LYS A 107 7.10 12.94 -1.52
C LYS A 107 6.07 12.57 -0.46
N GLU A 108 4.99 13.34 -0.40
CA GLU A 108 3.97 13.23 0.64
C GLU A 108 3.04 12.02 0.44
N GLU A 109 2.60 11.40 1.53
CA GLU A 109 1.46 10.50 1.50
C GLU A 109 0.19 11.34 1.41
N GLN A 110 -0.36 11.46 0.19
CA GLN A 110 -1.50 12.34 -0.07
C GLN A 110 -2.76 11.96 0.71
N PHE A 111 -3.00 10.69 0.97
CA PHE A 111 -4.16 10.16 1.70
C PHE A 111 -5.47 10.82 1.26
N GLY A 112 -5.71 10.79 -0.05
CA GLY A 112 -6.81 11.50 -0.70
C GLY A 112 -6.84 11.28 -2.21
N PRO A 113 -7.84 11.85 -2.91
CA PRO A 113 -8.11 11.57 -4.31
C PRO A 113 -7.23 12.40 -5.27
N VAL A 114 -5.92 12.24 -5.19
CA VAL A 114 -4.97 12.75 -6.18
C VAL A 114 -4.05 11.62 -6.62
N ILE A 115 -3.87 11.48 -7.92
CA ILE A 115 -3.22 10.32 -8.53
C ILE A 115 -2.01 10.80 -9.35
N PRO A 116 -0.79 10.71 -8.79
CA PRO A 116 0.43 10.99 -9.52
C PRO A 116 0.78 9.86 -10.49
N ILE A 117 1.09 10.22 -11.74
CA ILE A 117 1.56 9.28 -12.77
C ILE A 117 2.95 9.68 -13.21
N ILE A 118 3.84 8.68 -13.26
CA ILE A 118 5.22 8.80 -13.74
C ILE A 118 5.42 7.78 -14.85
N THR A 119 6.06 8.18 -15.95
CA THR A 119 6.48 7.25 -17.00
C THR A 119 7.92 6.81 -16.77
N PHE A 120 8.21 5.57 -17.14
CA PHE A 120 9.56 5.02 -17.15
C PHE A 120 9.83 4.26 -18.44
N THR A 121 11.10 4.15 -18.81
CA THR A 121 11.59 3.34 -19.93
C THR A 121 12.37 2.13 -19.43
N ASP A 122 13.06 2.29 -18.30
CA ASP A 122 13.80 1.23 -17.62
C ASP A 122 13.22 1.03 -16.21
N VAL A 123 12.88 -0.21 -15.89
CA VAL A 123 12.35 -0.58 -14.57
C VAL A 123 13.33 -0.29 -13.44
N GLN A 124 14.64 -0.21 -13.73
CA GLN A 124 15.64 0.15 -12.73
C GLN A 124 15.37 1.55 -12.14
N GLN A 125 14.88 2.49 -12.95
CA GLN A 125 14.47 3.82 -12.44
C GLN A 125 13.40 3.71 -11.36
N VAL A 126 12.43 2.81 -11.53
CA VAL A 126 11.36 2.59 -10.55
C VAL A 126 11.92 1.96 -9.28
N LEU A 127 12.83 1.00 -9.41
CA LEU A 127 13.47 0.35 -8.26
C LEU A 127 14.33 1.33 -7.45
N ASP A 128 15.05 2.21 -8.12
CA ASP A 128 15.87 3.26 -7.49
C ASP A 128 14.97 4.26 -6.75
N ASP A 129 13.88 4.70 -7.37
CA ASP A 129 12.88 5.57 -6.74
C ASP A 129 12.26 4.92 -5.51
N MET A 130 11.92 3.65 -5.59
CA MET A 130 11.40 2.89 -4.46
C MET A 130 12.46 2.69 -3.35
N ALA A 131 13.73 2.54 -3.71
CA ALA A 131 14.82 2.42 -2.73
C ALA A 131 15.03 3.74 -1.97
N GLU A 132 14.95 4.87 -2.65
CA GLU A 132 15.07 6.23 -2.07
C GLU A 132 13.84 6.63 -1.25
N SER A 133 12.65 6.13 -1.58
CA SER A 133 11.40 6.48 -0.90
C SER A 133 11.40 6.08 0.57
N ASN A 134 10.79 6.90 1.42
CA ASN A 134 10.56 6.59 2.85
C ASN A 134 9.48 5.52 3.06
N TYR A 135 8.74 5.15 2.03
CA TYR A 135 7.62 4.21 2.12
C TYR A 135 8.01 2.82 1.63
N GLY A 136 7.48 1.79 2.26
CA GLY A 136 7.77 0.40 1.92
C GLY A 136 6.66 -0.56 2.38
N GLN A 137 5.39 -0.20 2.23
CA GLN A 137 4.31 -1.09 2.66
C GLN A 137 4.00 -2.15 1.61
N GLN A 138 3.55 -1.75 0.44
CA GLN A 138 3.13 -2.66 -0.64
C GLN A 138 3.42 -2.09 -2.01
N VAL A 139 3.56 -2.99 -2.97
CA VAL A 139 3.61 -2.67 -4.41
C VAL A 139 2.65 -3.57 -5.17
N SER A 140 2.08 -3.04 -6.26
CA SER A 140 1.35 -3.81 -7.27
C SER A 140 2.12 -3.81 -8.57
N VAL A 141 2.42 -5.00 -9.08
CA VAL A 141 3.11 -5.21 -10.35
C VAL A 141 2.13 -5.83 -11.34
N PHE A 142 2.04 -5.24 -12.52
CA PHE A 142 1.19 -5.75 -13.60
C PHE A 142 2.06 -6.20 -14.76
N GLY A 143 1.99 -7.47 -15.10
CA GLY A 143 2.78 -8.10 -16.16
C GLY A 143 2.37 -9.54 -16.40
N GLN A 144 2.86 -10.14 -17.47
CA GLN A 144 2.53 -11.52 -17.87
C GLN A 144 3.77 -12.39 -18.14
N ASP A 145 4.94 -11.76 -18.27
CA ASP A 145 6.19 -12.46 -18.58
C ASP A 145 6.96 -12.80 -17.31
N ALA A 146 7.10 -14.08 -17.03
CA ALA A 146 7.75 -14.58 -15.82
C ALA A 146 9.25 -14.26 -15.78
N ASP A 147 9.92 -14.24 -16.92
CA ASP A 147 11.36 -13.97 -16.99
C ASP A 147 11.68 -12.52 -16.66
N THR A 148 10.78 -11.60 -17.01
CA THR A 148 10.86 -10.19 -16.62
C THR A 148 10.46 -9.97 -15.15
N LEU A 149 9.46 -10.72 -14.66
CA LEU A 149 8.90 -10.50 -13.32
C LEU A 149 9.76 -11.10 -12.21
N ALA A 150 10.41 -12.25 -12.43
CA ALA A 150 11.17 -12.94 -11.39
C ALA A 150 12.31 -12.07 -10.80
N PRO A 151 13.23 -11.51 -11.59
CA PRO A 151 14.29 -10.66 -11.05
C PRO A 151 13.73 -9.38 -10.39
N LEU A 152 12.60 -8.86 -10.87
CA LEU A 152 11.94 -7.73 -10.24
C LEU A 152 11.45 -8.08 -8.84
N PHE A 153 10.85 -9.25 -8.65
CA PHE A 153 10.39 -9.71 -7.33
C PHE A 153 11.54 -9.87 -6.35
N ASP A 154 12.69 -10.39 -6.78
CA ASP A 154 13.87 -10.57 -5.94
C ASP A 154 14.38 -9.26 -5.32
N VAL A 155 14.19 -8.14 -6.03
CA VAL A 155 14.49 -6.80 -5.50
C VAL A 155 13.35 -6.29 -4.62
N LEU A 156 12.11 -6.38 -5.11
CA LEU A 156 10.94 -5.80 -4.44
C LEU A 156 10.66 -6.38 -3.05
N VAL A 157 10.95 -7.68 -2.82
CA VAL A 157 10.79 -8.30 -1.49
C VAL A 157 11.70 -7.70 -0.43
N ASN A 158 12.73 -6.97 -0.82
CA ASN A 158 13.61 -6.23 0.08
C ASN A 158 13.15 -4.78 0.32
N LEU A 159 12.30 -4.23 -0.54
CA LEU A 159 11.84 -2.84 -0.49
C LEU A 159 10.47 -2.70 0.18
N VAL A 160 9.61 -3.70 0.06
CA VAL A 160 8.24 -3.68 0.59
C VAL A 160 7.92 -4.95 1.39
N CYS A 161 6.81 -4.93 2.12
CA CYS A 161 6.35 -6.10 2.88
C CYS A 161 5.34 -6.96 2.12
N ARG A 162 4.80 -6.47 1.00
CA ARG A 162 3.92 -7.26 0.15
C ARG A 162 4.04 -6.84 -1.32
N VAL A 163 4.25 -7.81 -2.18
CA VAL A 163 4.19 -7.66 -3.63
C VAL A 163 2.89 -8.29 -4.13
N ASN A 164 2.07 -7.52 -4.84
CA ASN A 164 0.80 -7.97 -5.41
C ASN A 164 0.95 -8.10 -6.92
N LEU A 165 0.83 -9.32 -7.44
CA LEU A 165 0.88 -9.57 -8.88
C LEU A 165 -0.51 -9.45 -9.49
N ASN A 166 -0.64 -8.59 -10.50
CA ASN A 166 -1.88 -8.34 -11.25
C ASN A 166 -3.12 -8.07 -10.37
N SER A 167 -2.88 -7.48 -9.20
CA SER A 167 -3.90 -7.16 -8.21
C SER A 167 -3.60 -5.86 -7.49
N SER A 168 -4.61 -5.26 -6.88
CA SER A 168 -4.44 -4.04 -6.08
C SER A 168 -3.83 -4.34 -4.71
N CYS A 169 -3.16 -3.36 -4.13
CA CYS A 169 -2.74 -3.39 -2.74
C CYS A 169 -3.95 -3.49 -1.81
N GLN A 170 -3.86 -4.34 -0.79
CA GLN A 170 -4.96 -4.60 0.14
C GLN A 170 -4.45 -5.15 1.47
N ARG A 171 -5.25 -5.04 2.51
CA ARG A 171 -4.92 -5.58 3.82
C ARG A 171 -5.15 -7.10 3.91
N GLY A 172 -6.29 -7.56 3.48
CA GLY A 172 -6.69 -8.97 3.61
C GLY A 172 -5.89 -9.94 2.75
N PRO A 173 -6.00 -11.23 3.01
CA PRO A 173 -6.71 -11.84 4.14
C PRO A 173 -5.99 -11.61 5.49
N ASP A 174 -6.74 -11.57 6.61
CA ASP A 174 -6.22 -11.24 7.94
C ASP A 174 -5.22 -12.26 8.50
N VAL A 175 -5.15 -13.45 7.89
CA VAL A 175 -4.15 -14.48 8.24
C VAL A 175 -2.75 -14.15 7.73
N PHE A 176 -2.64 -13.21 6.79
CA PHE A 176 -1.35 -12.76 6.26
C PHE A 176 -0.76 -11.64 7.12
N PRO A 177 0.56 -11.57 7.26
CA PRO A 177 1.21 -10.45 7.92
C PRO A 177 0.83 -9.13 7.24
N PHE A 178 0.41 -8.16 8.04
CA PHE A 178 0.19 -6.80 7.59
C PHE A 178 1.18 -5.87 8.29
N THR A 179 2.17 -5.43 7.56
CA THR A 179 3.27 -4.62 8.06
C THR A 179 3.81 -3.70 6.97
N GLY A 180 4.84 -2.96 7.25
CA GLY A 180 5.57 -2.11 6.32
C GLY A 180 7.06 -2.11 6.62
N ARG A 181 7.83 -1.66 5.67
CA ARG A 181 9.24 -1.31 5.83
C ARG A 181 9.37 0.20 5.95
N LYS A 182 10.54 0.66 6.37
CA LYS A 182 10.87 2.08 6.52
C LYS A 182 9.84 2.80 7.42
N ASP A 183 9.33 3.94 7.00
CA ASP A 183 8.35 4.74 7.78
C ASP A 183 6.91 4.22 7.66
N SER A 184 6.66 3.18 6.85
CA SER A 184 5.29 2.69 6.61
C SER A 184 4.67 1.93 7.76
N ALA A 185 5.46 1.29 8.63
CA ALA A 185 4.96 0.63 9.82
C ALA A 185 6.08 0.36 10.84
N PHE A 186 5.71 0.39 12.10
CA PHE A 186 6.61 0.09 13.21
C PHE A 186 6.52 -1.38 13.67
N SER A 187 5.39 -2.03 13.44
CA SER A 187 5.13 -3.40 13.89
C SER A 187 4.24 -4.15 12.90
N THR A 188 3.99 -5.42 13.15
CA THR A 188 3.13 -6.28 12.34
C THR A 188 1.72 -6.38 12.93
N LEU A 189 0.71 -6.10 12.10
CA LEU A 189 -0.70 -6.06 12.46
C LEU A 189 -1.49 -7.24 11.86
N SER A 190 -1.01 -8.46 11.98
CA SER A 190 -1.84 -9.64 11.76
C SER A 190 -2.44 -10.09 13.09
N VAL A 191 -3.56 -10.83 13.08
CA VAL A 191 -4.22 -11.29 14.31
C VAL A 191 -3.22 -12.00 15.22
N ARG A 192 -2.46 -12.94 14.69
CA ARG A 192 -1.47 -13.72 15.43
C ARG A 192 -0.31 -12.85 15.94
N ASP A 193 0.23 -11.99 15.10
CA ASP A 193 1.36 -11.14 15.46
C ASP A 193 0.94 -9.98 16.36
N ALA A 194 -0.27 -9.45 16.19
CA ALA A 194 -0.83 -8.45 17.09
C ALA A 194 -0.97 -9.02 18.52
N LEU A 195 -1.49 -10.23 18.65
CA LEU A 195 -1.56 -10.91 19.97
C LEU A 195 -0.19 -11.10 20.59
N ARG A 196 0.81 -11.48 19.79
CA ARG A 196 2.21 -11.62 20.26
C ARG A 196 2.80 -10.31 20.74
N SER A 197 2.44 -9.17 20.16
CA SER A 197 2.92 -7.86 20.57
C SER A 197 2.45 -7.47 21.98
N PHE A 198 1.37 -8.07 22.48
CA PHE A 198 0.85 -7.89 23.84
C PHE A 198 1.27 -8.99 24.82
N SER A 199 2.22 -9.84 24.43
CA SER A 199 2.70 -10.96 25.23
C SER A 199 4.23 -10.91 25.38
N ILE A 200 4.71 -11.36 26.52
CA ILE A 200 6.14 -11.58 26.76
C ILE A 200 6.41 -13.07 26.61
N ARG A 201 7.27 -13.41 25.65
CA ARG A 201 7.66 -14.79 25.43
C ARG A 201 8.69 -15.22 26.48
N THR A 202 8.41 -16.30 27.19
CA THR A 202 9.31 -16.92 28.17
C THR A 202 9.72 -18.30 27.67
N PHE A 203 11.01 -18.63 27.82
CA PHE A 203 11.54 -19.95 27.48
C PHE A 203 11.77 -20.77 28.72
N VAL A 204 11.44 -22.06 28.66
CA VAL A 204 11.91 -23.06 29.59
C VAL A 204 13.04 -23.81 28.93
N ALA A 205 14.24 -23.70 29.47
CA ALA A 205 15.44 -24.33 28.94
C ALA A 205 16.04 -25.33 29.95
N THR A 206 16.60 -26.41 29.43
CA THR A 206 17.31 -27.40 30.24
C THR A 206 18.54 -27.94 29.50
N LYS A 207 19.45 -28.53 30.23
CA LYS A 207 20.55 -29.28 29.63
C LYS A 207 20.06 -30.61 29.06
N GLU A 208 20.62 -31.01 27.92
CA GLU A 208 20.30 -32.28 27.28
C GLU A 208 20.83 -33.45 28.09
N ASN A 209 19.94 -34.22 28.68
CA ASN A 209 20.18 -35.53 29.27
C ASN A 209 18.86 -36.30 29.33
N GLU A 210 18.92 -37.63 29.52
CA GLU A 210 17.74 -38.50 29.46
C GLU A 210 16.71 -38.17 30.53
N GLY A 211 17.14 -37.82 31.75
CA GLY A 211 16.21 -37.43 32.83
C GLY A 211 15.42 -36.16 32.49
N ASN A 212 16.08 -35.14 31.98
CA ASN A 212 15.44 -33.90 31.61
C ASN A 212 14.53 -34.05 30.37
N LYS A 213 14.93 -34.89 29.41
CA LYS A 213 14.07 -35.25 28.26
C LYS A 213 12.77 -35.91 28.76
N ALA A 214 12.88 -36.86 29.66
CA ALA A 214 11.70 -37.56 30.23
C ALA A 214 10.77 -36.58 30.94
N ILE A 215 11.30 -35.64 31.73
CA ILE A 215 10.50 -34.60 32.42
C ILE A 215 9.79 -33.70 31.43
N LEU A 216 10.50 -33.17 30.42
CA LEU A 216 9.89 -32.30 29.42
C LEU A 216 8.82 -33.03 28.61
N LYS A 217 9.06 -34.30 28.25
CA LYS A 217 8.10 -35.12 27.54
C LYS A 217 6.82 -35.32 28.39
N ASP A 218 6.95 -35.65 29.68
CA ASP A 218 5.83 -35.78 30.57
C ASP A 218 5.03 -34.48 30.75
N LEU A 219 5.71 -33.35 30.87
CA LEU A 219 5.05 -32.02 30.93
C LEU A 219 4.23 -31.69 29.68
N LEU A 220 4.74 -32.04 28.50
CA LEU A 220 4.08 -31.76 27.21
C LEU A 220 2.91 -32.73 26.96
N GLU A 221 3.15 -34.03 27.13
CA GLU A 221 2.17 -35.09 26.79
C GLU A 221 1.03 -35.17 27.79
N SER A 222 1.29 -34.92 29.06
CA SER A 222 0.29 -35.03 30.10
C SER A 222 -0.47 -33.74 30.43
N SER A 223 -0.23 -32.68 29.65
CA SER A 223 -0.86 -31.36 29.84
C SER A 223 -0.76 -30.83 31.27
N LYS A 224 0.33 -31.15 31.98
CA LYS A 224 0.59 -30.69 33.35
C LYS A 224 0.89 -29.21 33.47
N SER A 225 1.25 -28.59 32.35
CA SER A 225 1.46 -27.14 32.26
C SER A 225 0.51 -26.51 31.24
N ASN A 226 -0.15 -25.43 31.63
CA ASN A 226 -1.00 -24.64 30.74
C ASN A 226 -0.21 -23.70 29.81
N PHE A 227 1.10 -23.58 30.01
CA PHE A 227 1.94 -22.55 29.34
C PHE A 227 3.05 -23.12 28.47
N ILE A 228 3.42 -24.39 28.65
CA ILE A 228 4.47 -25.04 27.87
C ILE A 228 3.86 -25.61 26.59
N SER A 229 4.30 -25.10 25.44
CA SER A 229 3.89 -25.58 24.11
C SER A 229 5.07 -25.53 23.15
N THR A 230 5.09 -26.46 22.21
CA THR A 230 6.07 -26.48 21.09
C THR A 230 5.53 -25.83 19.81
N GLU A 231 4.29 -25.38 19.79
CA GLU A 231 3.63 -24.82 18.59
C GLU A 231 4.32 -23.58 18.00
N TYR A 232 5.24 -22.98 18.74
CA TYR A 232 5.91 -21.74 18.35
C TYR A 232 7.41 -21.89 18.04
N LEU A 233 7.89 -23.13 17.94
CA LEU A 233 9.29 -23.40 17.60
C LEU A 233 9.54 -23.50 16.09
N LEU A 234 8.53 -23.25 15.25
CA LEU A 234 8.61 -23.24 13.79
C LEU A 234 8.30 -21.86 13.25
#